data_342b10e089f29566fd8022d9401a697f
#
_entry.id   342b10e089f29566fd8022d9401a697f
#
_cell.length_a   1.000
_cell.length_b   1.000
_cell.length_c   1.000
_cell.angle_alpha   90.00
_cell.angle_beta   90.00
_cell.angle_gamma   90.00
#
_symmetry.space_group_name_H-M   'P 1'
#
loop_
_entity.id
_entity.type
_entity.pdbx_description
1 polymer ?
#
loop_
_entity_poly.entity_id
_entity_poly.type
_entity_poly.pdbx_seq_one_letter_code
_entity_poly.pdbx_strand_id
1 'polypeptide(L)'
;MNLQGKRAAIVTLGCKVNQYETDAMYGMLKEAGVMMVDPKEAADIYIVNTCSVTNMAERKSRQMLHRAKKKNPDVVVVAVGCYAQVGKEELSKDTNIDLIIGNNKKKDLIYILEEHMGEKESAAESIEVIDIAHDQEYESLHVEQLKEHTRAYIKVQDGCNQFCSYCIIPYARGRVRSRKMEEVLEEITNLTKHGCQEFVITGIHVTSYGKDLGDVTLIDLLEEIAKIPEVKRIRLGSLEPGFITKDTLDRLSKMESFCPHFHLSLQSGCDSVLKRMNRKYTTQDIREKCKAIREHFQYPALTTDIIVGFPGETEEEFEETRKFLEEIDLYEMHVFKYSIRKGTKAADMKPQINDQIKAKRSNVLLKMSKQHQKEFETKQLGMVKEVLIEEKMHGKDHYYTGHTKEYIKVALYSEEPLENKIVKVKLRQILDDGYVLAEC
;
A
#
# COMPACT_ATOMS: atom_id res chain seq x y z
N MET A 1 -17.25 24.04 -17.79
CA MET A 1 -17.70 24.75 -16.56
C MET A 1 -16.55 24.81 -15.56
N ASN A 2 -16.36 25.90 -14.88
CA ASN A 2 -15.29 26.00 -13.89
C ASN A 2 -15.68 25.20 -12.62
N LEU A 3 -14.78 24.33 -12.13
CA LEU A 3 -14.95 23.56 -10.89
C LEU A 3 -14.85 24.44 -9.62
N GLN A 4 -14.47 25.71 -9.78
CA GLN A 4 -14.25 26.65 -8.67
C GLN A 4 -15.49 26.77 -7.76
N GLY A 5 -15.27 26.56 -6.47
CA GLY A 5 -16.33 26.63 -5.45
C GLY A 5 -17.19 25.38 -5.31
N LYS A 6 -17.02 24.36 -6.16
CA LYS A 6 -17.65 23.06 -5.98
C LYS A 6 -17.06 22.33 -4.77
N ARG A 7 -17.87 21.46 -4.15
CA ARG A 7 -17.46 20.64 -3.01
C ARG A 7 -17.15 19.22 -3.48
N ALA A 8 -16.00 18.68 -3.13
CA ALA A 8 -15.64 17.30 -3.46
C ALA A 8 -15.19 16.49 -2.24
N ALA A 9 -15.59 15.22 -2.24
CA ALA A 9 -15.13 14.23 -1.27
C ALA A 9 -14.42 13.07 -1.98
N ILE A 10 -13.33 12.59 -1.41
CA ILE A 10 -12.59 11.43 -1.93
C ILE A 10 -12.52 10.35 -0.86
N VAL A 11 -12.78 9.10 -1.26
CA VAL A 11 -12.60 7.90 -0.45
C VAL A 11 -11.57 7.00 -1.10
N THR A 12 -10.58 6.58 -0.33
CA THR A 12 -9.53 5.65 -0.78
C THR A 12 -9.82 4.24 -0.27
N LEU A 13 -9.79 3.27 -1.18
CA LEU A 13 -9.79 1.85 -0.85
C LEU A 13 -8.54 1.20 -1.47
N GLY A 14 -7.95 0.23 -0.77
CA GLY A 14 -6.86 -0.57 -1.32
C GLY A 14 -5.50 -0.34 -0.66
N CYS A 15 -4.49 -0.04 -1.46
CA CYS A 15 -3.08 -0.08 -1.08
C CYS A 15 -2.43 1.32 -0.97
N LYS A 16 -1.16 1.35 -0.58
CA LYS A 16 -0.35 2.58 -0.50
C LYS A 16 -0.25 3.33 -1.83
N VAL A 17 -0.27 2.61 -2.95
CA VAL A 17 -0.30 3.22 -4.29
C VAL A 17 -1.61 3.98 -4.51
N ASN A 18 -2.77 3.39 -4.14
CA ASN A 18 -4.04 4.10 -4.21
C ASN A 18 -4.07 5.32 -3.27
N GLN A 19 -3.43 5.24 -2.10
CA GLN A 19 -3.33 6.39 -1.19
C GLN A 19 -2.53 7.52 -1.85
N TYR A 20 -1.35 7.25 -2.39
CA TYR A 20 -0.56 8.22 -3.15
C TYR A 20 -1.38 8.88 -4.28
N GLU A 21 -2.07 8.06 -5.08
CA GLU A 21 -2.91 8.56 -6.17
C GLU A 21 -4.06 9.44 -5.67
N THR A 22 -4.62 9.12 -4.50
CA THR A 22 -5.66 9.96 -3.86
C THR A 22 -5.09 11.28 -3.40
N ASP A 23 -3.91 11.28 -2.78
CA ASP A 23 -3.26 12.51 -2.30
C ASP A 23 -2.93 13.45 -3.48
N ALA A 24 -2.49 12.89 -4.62
CA ALA A 24 -2.28 13.65 -5.84
C ALA A 24 -3.59 14.23 -6.42
N MET A 25 -4.64 13.40 -6.55
CA MET A 25 -5.96 13.89 -7.02
C MET A 25 -6.55 14.95 -6.08
N TYR A 26 -6.32 14.84 -4.78
CA TYR A 26 -6.71 15.86 -3.81
C TYR A 26 -6.03 17.20 -4.07
N GLY A 27 -4.72 17.18 -4.36
CA GLY A 27 -3.96 18.39 -4.77
C GLY A 27 -4.53 19.03 -6.03
N MET A 28 -4.70 18.23 -7.10
CA MET A 28 -5.26 18.69 -8.38
C MET A 28 -6.63 19.37 -8.21
N LEU A 29 -7.53 18.79 -7.38
CA LEU A 29 -8.85 19.38 -7.13
C LEU A 29 -8.75 20.71 -6.37
N LYS A 30 -7.85 20.81 -5.38
CA LYS A 30 -7.61 22.07 -4.67
C LYS A 30 -7.08 23.15 -5.59
N GLU A 31 -6.14 22.86 -6.47
CA GLU A 31 -5.60 23.79 -7.47
C GLU A 31 -6.67 24.26 -8.45
N ALA A 32 -7.62 23.39 -8.82
CA ALA A 32 -8.79 23.74 -9.61
C ALA A 32 -9.85 24.57 -8.84
N GLY A 33 -9.59 24.95 -7.58
CA GLY A 33 -10.49 25.74 -6.75
C GLY A 33 -11.65 24.96 -6.14
N VAL A 34 -11.57 23.64 -6.10
CA VAL A 34 -12.57 22.76 -5.47
C VAL A 34 -12.38 22.73 -3.96
N MET A 35 -13.47 22.89 -3.21
CA MET A 35 -13.49 22.77 -1.75
C MET A 35 -13.55 21.30 -1.34
N MET A 36 -12.48 20.79 -0.74
CA MET A 36 -12.44 19.43 -0.25
C MET A 36 -13.18 19.30 1.09
N VAL A 37 -14.07 18.30 1.19
CA VAL A 37 -14.91 18.05 2.38
C VAL A 37 -14.77 16.62 2.90
N ASP A 38 -15.18 16.38 4.15
CA ASP A 38 -15.22 15.01 4.70
C ASP A 38 -16.24 14.15 3.91
N PRO A 39 -15.95 12.89 3.60
CA PRO A 39 -16.89 12.00 2.91
C PRO A 39 -18.22 11.79 3.62
N LYS A 40 -18.35 12.21 4.87
CA LYS A 40 -19.61 12.24 5.61
C LYS A 40 -20.46 13.48 5.33
N GLU A 41 -19.88 14.53 4.77
CA GLU A 41 -20.57 15.76 4.40
C GLU A 41 -21.27 15.65 3.04
N ALA A 42 -22.09 16.65 2.70
CA ALA A 42 -22.66 16.80 1.37
C ALA A 42 -21.59 17.33 0.41
N ALA A 43 -21.50 16.75 -0.78
CA ALA A 43 -20.57 17.15 -1.83
C ALA A 43 -21.28 17.21 -3.18
N ASP A 44 -20.73 17.99 -4.12
CA ASP A 44 -21.16 18.04 -5.52
C ASP A 44 -20.50 16.92 -6.33
N ILE A 45 -19.28 16.51 -5.92
CA ILE A 45 -18.46 15.47 -6.56
C ILE A 45 -18.04 14.47 -5.48
N TYR A 46 -18.23 13.17 -5.75
CA TYR A 46 -17.83 12.11 -4.83
C TYR A 46 -16.97 11.08 -5.56
N ILE A 47 -15.71 11.04 -5.26
CA ILE A 47 -14.71 10.19 -5.91
C ILE A 47 -14.39 8.99 -5.02
N VAL A 48 -14.45 7.77 -5.58
CA VAL A 48 -14.00 6.56 -4.91
C VAL A 48 -12.80 5.99 -5.66
N ASN A 49 -11.62 6.05 -5.04
CA ASN A 49 -10.44 5.35 -5.55
C ASN A 49 -10.55 3.87 -5.18
N THR A 50 -10.91 3.07 -6.17
CA THR A 50 -11.41 1.70 -6.00
C THR A 50 -10.29 0.66 -5.99
N CYS A 51 -10.57 -0.51 -5.37
CA CYS A 51 -9.64 -1.62 -5.28
C CYS A 51 -10.28 -2.91 -5.81
N SER A 52 -9.49 -3.74 -6.52
CA SER A 52 -9.89 -5.03 -7.10
C SER A 52 -9.12 -6.24 -6.54
N VAL A 53 -8.31 -6.07 -5.49
CA VAL A 53 -7.47 -7.16 -4.96
C VAL A 53 -8.28 -8.30 -4.36
N THR A 54 -9.46 -8.00 -3.78
CA THR A 54 -10.37 -9.01 -3.22
C THR A 54 -11.83 -8.69 -3.58
N ASN A 55 -12.71 -9.72 -3.56
CA ASN A 55 -14.16 -9.52 -3.72
C ASN A 55 -14.74 -8.56 -2.66
N MET A 56 -14.19 -8.59 -1.45
CA MET A 56 -14.61 -7.69 -0.37
C MET A 56 -14.24 -6.24 -0.70
N ALA A 57 -13.08 -6.00 -1.31
CA ALA A 57 -12.66 -4.65 -1.73
C ALA A 57 -13.57 -4.09 -2.82
N GLU A 58 -13.93 -4.91 -3.83
CA GLU A 58 -14.91 -4.49 -4.85
C GLU A 58 -16.29 -4.22 -4.28
N ARG A 59 -16.77 -5.09 -3.38
CA ARG A 59 -18.04 -4.87 -2.68
C ARG A 59 -18.05 -3.57 -1.89
N LYS A 60 -16.96 -3.27 -1.16
CA LYS A 60 -16.83 -2.00 -0.45
C LYS A 60 -16.81 -0.81 -1.41
N SER A 61 -16.12 -0.93 -2.55
CA SER A 61 -16.10 0.11 -3.59
C SER A 61 -17.52 0.44 -4.05
N ARG A 62 -18.32 -0.56 -4.45
CA ARG A 62 -19.73 -0.36 -4.84
C ARG A 62 -20.56 0.24 -3.71
N GLN A 63 -20.40 -0.23 -2.48
CA GLN A 63 -21.12 0.33 -1.32
C GLN A 63 -20.85 1.83 -1.12
N MET A 64 -19.60 2.28 -1.31
CA MET A 64 -19.25 3.70 -1.18
C MET A 64 -19.85 4.53 -2.31
N LEU A 65 -19.78 4.05 -3.56
CA LEU A 65 -20.38 4.70 -4.72
C LEU A 65 -21.91 4.87 -4.53
N HIS A 66 -22.62 3.80 -4.20
CA HIS A 66 -24.08 3.86 -3.97
C HIS A 66 -24.46 4.75 -2.78
N ARG A 67 -23.63 4.78 -1.72
CA ARG A 67 -23.88 5.62 -0.56
C ARG A 67 -23.86 7.11 -0.92
N ALA A 68 -23.00 7.51 -1.84
CA ALA A 68 -22.92 8.90 -2.31
C ALA A 68 -24.24 9.34 -2.98
N LYS A 69 -24.75 8.60 -3.96
CA LYS A 69 -26.03 8.89 -4.64
C LYS A 69 -27.23 8.87 -3.69
N LYS A 70 -27.24 7.96 -2.71
CA LYS A 70 -28.30 7.91 -1.71
C LYS A 70 -28.35 9.17 -0.83
N LYS A 71 -27.19 9.78 -0.54
CA LYS A 71 -27.10 11.01 0.26
C LYS A 71 -27.50 12.26 -0.51
N ASN A 72 -27.05 12.37 -1.73
CA ASN A 72 -27.36 13.45 -2.65
C ASN A 72 -27.59 12.86 -4.05
N PRO A 73 -28.84 12.81 -4.55
CA PRO A 73 -29.14 12.29 -5.90
C PRO A 73 -28.44 13.06 -7.04
N ASP A 74 -28.15 14.34 -6.83
CA ASP A 74 -27.53 15.23 -7.83
C ASP A 74 -25.99 15.20 -7.80
N VAL A 75 -25.36 14.43 -6.87
CA VAL A 75 -23.90 14.32 -6.79
C VAL A 75 -23.34 13.62 -8.02
N VAL A 76 -22.24 14.14 -8.56
CA VAL A 76 -21.44 13.43 -9.58
C VAL A 76 -20.59 12.35 -8.89
N VAL A 77 -20.90 11.09 -9.14
CA VAL A 77 -20.20 9.92 -8.56
C VAL A 77 -19.17 9.40 -9.55
N VAL A 78 -17.92 9.40 -9.11
CA VAL A 78 -16.76 9.01 -9.92
C VAL A 78 -16.10 7.77 -9.35
N ALA A 79 -16.04 6.69 -10.14
CA ALA A 79 -15.26 5.51 -9.84
C ALA A 79 -13.89 5.60 -10.51
N VAL A 80 -12.80 5.60 -9.73
CA VAL A 80 -11.43 5.60 -10.28
C VAL A 80 -10.65 4.38 -9.81
N GLY A 81 -9.54 4.03 -10.50
CA GLY A 81 -8.56 3.05 -10.03
C GLY A 81 -8.79 1.62 -10.50
N CYS A 82 -8.31 0.63 -9.71
CA CYS A 82 -8.16 -0.75 -10.19
C CYS A 82 -9.50 -1.44 -10.53
N TYR A 83 -10.55 -1.24 -9.72
CA TYR A 83 -11.84 -1.85 -10.05
C TYR A 83 -12.53 -1.11 -11.22
N ALA A 84 -12.38 0.21 -11.31
CA ALA A 84 -12.83 0.97 -12.49
C ALA A 84 -12.19 0.42 -13.77
N GLN A 85 -10.91 0.04 -13.74
CA GLN A 85 -10.19 -0.52 -14.88
C GLN A 85 -10.70 -1.90 -15.30
N VAL A 86 -10.81 -2.86 -14.34
CA VAL A 86 -11.13 -4.27 -14.68
C VAL A 86 -12.61 -4.57 -14.67
N GLY A 87 -13.42 -3.78 -13.98
CA GLY A 87 -14.87 -3.96 -13.82
C GLY A 87 -15.71 -2.97 -14.63
N LYS A 88 -15.13 -2.29 -15.63
CA LYS A 88 -15.81 -1.24 -16.40
C LYS A 88 -17.17 -1.66 -16.95
N GLU A 89 -17.29 -2.88 -17.46
CA GLU A 89 -18.55 -3.41 -18.01
C GLU A 89 -19.63 -3.65 -16.94
N GLU A 90 -19.26 -3.94 -15.71
CA GLU A 90 -20.19 -4.07 -14.58
C GLU A 90 -20.59 -2.69 -14.05
N LEU A 91 -19.61 -1.80 -13.90
CA LEU A 91 -19.82 -0.45 -13.39
C LEU A 91 -20.61 0.43 -14.34
N SER A 92 -20.44 0.28 -15.67
CA SER A 92 -21.20 1.03 -16.67
C SER A 92 -22.70 0.71 -16.71
N LYS A 93 -23.12 -0.39 -16.10
CA LYS A 93 -24.53 -0.75 -15.96
C LYS A 93 -25.16 -0.21 -14.67
N ASP A 94 -24.36 0.41 -13.81
CA ASP A 94 -24.78 0.91 -12.51
C ASP A 94 -25.13 2.40 -12.61
N THR A 95 -26.43 2.72 -12.66
CA THR A 95 -26.96 4.08 -12.80
C THR A 95 -26.62 5.02 -11.62
N ASN A 96 -25.96 4.52 -10.57
CA ASN A 96 -25.46 5.37 -9.50
C ASN A 96 -24.05 5.93 -9.77
N ILE A 97 -23.43 5.59 -10.89
CA ILE A 97 -22.07 5.98 -11.26
C ILE A 97 -22.14 6.86 -12.51
N ASP A 98 -21.65 8.07 -12.42
CA ASP A 98 -21.69 9.02 -13.51
C ASP A 98 -20.41 8.98 -14.34
N LEU A 99 -19.24 8.70 -13.72
CA LEU A 99 -17.95 8.66 -14.39
C LEU A 99 -17.13 7.43 -13.97
N ILE A 100 -16.46 6.79 -14.92
CA ILE A 100 -15.56 5.65 -14.71
C ILE A 100 -14.20 6.01 -15.30
N ILE A 101 -13.19 6.16 -14.45
CA ILE A 101 -11.83 6.54 -14.84
C ILE A 101 -10.87 5.41 -14.51
N GLY A 102 -10.26 4.81 -15.52
CA GLY A 102 -9.27 3.74 -15.37
C GLY A 102 -7.94 4.22 -14.83
N ASN A 103 -7.02 3.26 -14.67
CA ASN A 103 -5.63 3.59 -14.36
C ASN A 103 -4.96 4.26 -15.57
N ASN A 104 -3.96 5.12 -15.31
CA ASN A 104 -3.29 5.97 -16.30
C ASN A 104 -4.16 7.06 -16.94
N LYS A 105 -5.32 7.37 -16.32
CA LYS A 105 -6.22 8.46 -16.72
C LYS A 105 -6.56 9.43 -15.57
N LYS A 106 -5.97 9.22 -14.39
CA LYS A 106 -6.21 10.10 -13.23
C LYS A 106 -5.58 11.49 -13.39
N LYS A 107 -4.50 11.60 -14.18
CA LYS A 107 -3.89 12.87 -14.54
C LYS A 107 -4.86 13.81 -15.27
N ASP A 108 -5.84 13.24 -15.98
CA ASP A 108 -6.83 13.97 -16.75
C ASP A 108 -8.12 14.27 -15.95
N LEU A 109 -8.13 13.97 -14.62
CA LEU A 109 -9.32 14.07 -13.76
C LEU A 109 -10.04 15.41 -13.85
N ILE A 110 -9.31 16.52 -13.79
CA ILE A 110 -9.91 17.86 -13.82
C ILE A 110 -10.61 18.12 -15.15
N TYR A 111 -9.92 17.81 -16.26
CA TYR A 111 -10.48 17.95 -17.59
C TYR A 111 -11.77 17.11 -17.77
N ILE A 112 -11.73 15.84 -17.36
CA ILE A 112 -12.88 14.91 -17.45
C ILE A 112 -14.08 15.44 -16.63
N LEU A 113 -13.82 15.96 -15.42
CA LEU A 113 -14.86 16.55 -14.57
C LEU A 113 -15.47 17.82 -15.19
N GLU A 114 -14.63 18.71 -15.75
CA GLU A 114 -15.11 19.95 -16.39
C GLU A 114 -15.95 19.67 -17.63
N GLU A 115 -15.54 18.71 -18.44
CA GLU A 115 -16.26 18.26 -19.62
C GLU A 115 -17.65 17.69 -19.23
N HIS A 116 -17.66 16.71 -18.31
CA HIS A 116 -18.90 16.09 -17.84
C HIS A 116 -19.89 17.08 -17.20
N MET A 117 -19.39 18.03 -16.41
CA MET A 117 -20.24 19.03 -15.73
C MET A 117 -20.64 20.19 -16.66
N GLY A 118 -19.96 20.35 -17.79
CA GLY A 118 -20.29 21.38 -18.81
C GLY A 118 -21.42 20.98 -19.76
N GLU A 119 -21.56 19.72 -20.06
CA GLU A 119 -22.55 19.16 -20.98
C GLU A 119 -23.84 18.77 -20.24
N LYS A 120 -24.77 19.69 -20.09
CA LYS A 120 -26.08 19.45 -19.45
C LYS A 120 -27.06 18.58 -20.27
N GLU A 121 -26.74 18.22 -21.52
CA GLU A 121 -27.71 17.60 -22.44
C GLU A 121 -27.36 16.18 -22.90
N SER A 122 -26.19 15.63 -22.63
CA SER A 122 -25.90 14.22 -22.91
C SER A 122 -25.43 13.51 -21.64
N ALA A 123 -26.35 12.88 -20.92
CA ALA A 123 -26.04 11.89 -19.89
C ALA A 123 -25.50 10.61 -20.53
N ALA A 124 -24.48 10.72 -21.39
CA ALA A 124 -23.69 9.58 -21.79
C ALA A 124 -22.73 9.25 -20.65
N GLU A 125 -22.83 8.03 -20.14
CA GLU A 125 -21.87 7.50 -19.17
C GLU A 125 -20.45 7.72 -19.72
N SER A 126 -19.69 8.61 -19.09
CA SER A 126 -18.32 8.88 -19.52
C SER A 126 -17.42 7.78 -18.99
N ILE A 127 -16.86 6.96 -19.88
CA ILE A 127 -15.95 5.85 -19.57
C ILE A 127 -14.57 6.17 -20.12
N GLU A 128 -13.70 6.63 -19.24
CA GLU A 128 -12.30 6.95 -19.52
C GLU A 128 -11.38 5.79 -19.10
N VAL A 129 -11.45 4.67 -19.83
CA VAL A 129 -10.69 3.44 -19.54
C VAL A 129 -9.93 2.99 -20.79
N ILE A 130 -8.60 3.09 -20.73
CA ILE A 130 -7.70 2.67 -21.81
C ILE A 130 -7.38 1.18 -21.78
N ASP A 131 -6.81 0.66 -22.87
CA ASP A 131 -6.16 -0.66 -22.87
C ASP A 131 -4.79 -0.58 -22.16
N ILE A 132 -4.81 -0.75 -20.84
CA ILE A 132 -3.64 -0.62 -19.99
C ILE A 132 -2.54 -1.68 -20.28
N ALA A 133 -2.86 -2.77 -21.00
CA ALA A 133 -1.89 -3.81 -21.32
C ALA A 133 -0.82 -3.35 -22.31
N HIS A 134 -1.15 -2.38 -23.17
CA HIS A 134 -0.28 -1.83 -24.19
C HIS A 134 0.28 -0.44 -23.86
N ASP A 135 -0.16 0.15 -22.75
CA ASP A 135 0.34 1.44 -22.27
C ASP A 135 1.72 1.30 -21.63
N GLN A 136 2.68 2.09 -22.13
CA GLN A 136 4.07 2.08 -21.68
C GLN A 136 4.48 3.35 -20.91
N GLU A 137 3.61 4.37 -20.90
CA GLU A 137 3.91 5.62 -20.20
C GLU A 137 3.59 5.51 -18.71
N TYR A 138 4.49 5.99 -17.87
CA TYR A 138 4.21 6.17 -16.45
C TYR A 138 3.26 7.36 -16.27
N GLU A 139 2.19 7.17 -15.49
CA GLU A 139 1.28 8.25 -15.12
C GLU A 139 1.93 9.13 -14.06
N SER A 140 2.52 10.27 -14.49
CA SER A 140 3.12 11.22 -13.56
C SER A 140 2.02 11.98 -12.82
N LEU A 141 1.90 11.65 -11.54
CA LEU A 141 1.10 12.37 -10.55
C LEU A 141 2.06 12.93 -9.50
N HIS A 142 1.76 14.09 -8.95
CA HIS A 142 2.59 14.76 -7.96
C HIS A 142 1.80 15.07 -6.71
N VAL A 143 2.41 14.90 -5.54
CA VAL A 143 1.87 15.30 -4.26
C VAL A 143 2.64 16.53 -3.78
N GLU A 144 1.98 17.68 -3.74
CA GLU A 144 2.63 18.93 -3.31
C GLU A 144 2.63 19.10 -1.80
N GLN A 145 1.56 18.67 -1.14
CA GLN A 145 1.41 18.77 0.31
C GLN A 145 0.67 17.54 0.85
N LEU A 146 1.09 17.08 2.00
CA LEU A 146 0.39 16.02 2.73
C LEU A 146 -0.77 16.62 3.55
N LYS A 147 -1.94 15.99 3.48
CA LYS A 147 -3.12 16.48 4.19
C LYS A 147 -3.03 16.29 5.70
N GLU A 148 -2.58 15.13 6.17
CA GLU A 148 -2.62 14.74 7.59
C GLU A 148 -1.55 13.68 7.94
N HIS A 149 -0.55 13.43 7.08
CA HIS A 149 0.39 12.36 7.28
C HIS A 149 1.78 12.89 7.62
N THR A 150 2.37 12.33 8.66
CA THR A 150 3.76 12.60 9.07
C THR A 150 4.76 11.95 8.13
N ARG A 151 4.30 10.97 7.31
CA ARG A 151 5.07 10.27 6.30
C ARG A 151 4.42 10.37 4.93
N ALA A 152 5.22 10.50 3.88
CA ALA A 152 4.77 10.51 2.50
C ALA A 152 4.89 9.11 1.87
N TYR A 153 3.85 8.66 1.17
CA TYR A 153 3.98 7.59 0.20
C TYR A 153 4.48 8.18 -1.11
N ILE A 154 5.51 7.58 -1.69
CA ILE A 154 6.06 8.00 -2.99
C ILE A 154 5.93 6.84 -3.96
N LYS A 155 5.04 6.97 -4.94
CA LYS A 155 4.85 5.97 -5.99
C LYS A 155 5.96 6.16 -7.04
N VAL A 156 6.89 5.21 -7.11
CA VAL A 156 8.01 5.24 -8.05
C VAL A 156 7.85 4.26 -9.20
N GLN A 157 6.88 3.33 -9.11
CA GLN A 157 6.70 2.26 -10.08
C GLN A 157 5.23 1.86 -10.15
N ASP A 158 4.73 1.51 -11.35
CA ASP A 158 3.39 0.96 -11.60
C ASP A 158 3.44 -0.26 -12.51
N GLY A 159 2.35 -1.05 -12.51
CA GLY A 159 2.23 -2.27 -13.29
C GLY A 159 3.11 -3.42 -12.77
N CYS A 160 2.90 -4.63 -13.35
CA CYS A 160 3.62 -5.83 -12.91
C CYS A 160 3.68 -6.88 -14.03
N ASN A 161 4.86 -7.50 -14.23
CA ASN A 161 5.10 -8.55 -15.23
C ASN A 161 5.15 -9.97 -14.62
N GLN A 162 4.82 -10.16 -13.33
CA GLN A 162 4.94 -11.46 -12.66
C GLN A 162 3.84 -12.46 -13.05
N PHE A 163 2.62 -11.99 -13.32
CA PHE A 163 1.47 -12.84 -13.66
C PHE A 163 1.27 -14.02 -12.70
N CYS A 164 1.36 -13.74 -11.38
CA CYS A 164 1.02 -14.72 -10.37
C CYS A 164 -0.40 -15.24 -10.63
N SER A 165 -0.62 -16.54 -10.47
CA SER A 165 -1.84 -17.21 -10.92
C SER A 165 -3.14 -16.68 -10.28
N TYR A 166 -3.05 -16.03 -9.14
CA TYR A 166 -4.17 -15.45 -8.37
C TYR A 166 -4.38 -13.95 -8.60
N CYS A 167 -3.42 -13.28 -9.28
CA CYS A 167 -3.33 -11.83 -9.22
C CYS A 167 -3.99 -11.16 -10.43
N ILE A 168 -4.91 -10.23 -10.14
CA ILE A 168 -5.60 -9.42 -11.17
C ILE A 168 -4.79 -8.16 -11.55
N ILE A 169 -3.76 -7.82 -10.80
CA ILE A 169 -3.04 -6.55 -10.95
C ILE A 169 -2.41 -6.32 -12.32
N PRO A 170 -1.78 -7.31 -12.99
CA PRO A 170 -1.27 -7.09 -14.35
C PRO A 170 -2.35 -6.66 -15.36
N TYR A 171 -3.59 -7.04 -15.11
CA TYR A 171 -4.74 -6.66 -15.96
C TYR A 171 -5.34 -5.31 -15.55
N ALA A 172 -5.20 -4.94 -14.27
CA ALA A 172 -5.69 -3.66 -13.77
C ALA A 172 -4.70 -2.50 -13.96
N ARG A 173 -3.40 -2.80 -13.95
CA ARG A 173 -2.35 -1.76 -13.96
C ARG A 173 -1.32 -1.92 -15.09
N GLY A 174 -1.47 -2.94 -15.93
CA GLY A 174 -0.60 -3.16 -17.10
C GLY A 174 0.80 -3.61 -16.74
N ARG A 175 1.73 -3.33 -17.67
CA ARG A 175 3.14 -3.71 -17.56
C ARG A 175 3.92 -2.80 -16.64
N VAL A 176 5.14 -3.22 -16.28
CA VAL A 176 6.09 -2.42 -15.48
C VAL A 176 6.35 -1.09 -16.16
N ARG A 177 6.17 -0.03 -15.41
CA ARG A 177 6.51 1.35 -15.77
C ARG A 177 7.11 2.03 -14.56
N SER A 178 8.26 2.66 -14.75
CA SER A 178 9.01 3.34 -13.70
C SER A 178 8.96 4.85 -13.87
N ARG A 179 8.90 5.56 -12.77
CA ARG A 179 9.00 7.01 -12.73
C ARG A 179 10.46 7.41 -12.86
N LYS A 180 10.75 8.49 -13.56
CA LYS A 180 12.11 9.03 -13.69
C LYS A 180 12.65 9.42 -12.31
N MET A 181 13.92 9.16 -12.08
CA MET A 181 14.58 9.43 -10.79
C MET A 181 14.52 10.91 -10.43
N GLU A 182 14.75 11.80 -11.40
CA GLU A 182 14.75 13.26 -11.22
C GLU A 182 13.41 13.74 -10.68
N GLU A 183 12.30 13.24 -11.23
CA GLU A 183 10.94 13.59 -10.80
C GLU A 183 10.66 13.12 -9.36
N VAL A 184 11.19 11.96 -8.98
CA VAL A 184 11.06 11.41 -7.62
C VAL A 184 11.83 12.28 -6.62
N LEU A 185 13.07 12.65 -6.95
CA LEU A 185 13.92 13.49 -6.11
C LEU A 185 13.36 14.91 -5.93
N GLU A 186 12.79 15.47 -7.01
CA GLU A 186 12.14 16.78 -6.97
C GLU A 186 10.93 16.78 -6.02
N GLU A 187 10.03 15.78 -6.15
CA GLU A 187 8.87 15.65 -5.27
C GLU A 187 9.28 15.47 -3.81
N ILE A 188 10.23 14.58 -3.52
CA ILE A 188 10.74 14.37 -2.15
C ILE A 188 11.33 15.66 -1.60
N THR A 189 12.17 16.34 -2.38
CA THR A 189 12.77 17.62 -1.97
C THR A 189 11.69 18.68 -1.70
N ASN A 190 10.62 18.72 -2.48
CA ASN A 190 9.51 19.63 -2.23
C ASN A 190 8.77 19.28 -0.94
N LEU A 191 8.47 18.01 -0.70
CA LEU A 191 7.79 17.55 0.51
C LEU A 191 8.63 17.79 1.79
N THR A 192 9.96 17.70 1.71
CA THR A 192 10.82 18.04 2.86
C THR A 192 10.71 19.51 3.26
N LYS A 193 10.55 20.44 2.30
CA LYS A 193 10.31 21.87 2.60
C LYS A 193 9.00 22.09 3.38
N HIS A 194 8.05 21.17 3.26
CA HIS A 194 6.80 21.16 4.02
C HIS A 194 6.86 20.32 5.31
N GLY A 195 8.09 19.93 5.74
CA GLY A 195 8.34 19.26 7.01
C GLY A 195 8.20 17.74 6.99
N CYS A 196 8.01 17.09 5.83
CA CYS A 196 7.99 15.63 5.76
C CYS A 196 9.39 15.06 5.99
N GLN A 197 9.51 14.07 6.88
CA GLN A 197 10.79 13.48 7.27
C GLN A 197 10.90 11.97 6.97
N GLU A 198 9.77 11.26 6.81
CA GLU A 198 9.74 9.83 6.46
C GLU A 198 9.07 9.63 5.10
N PHE A 199 9.76 8.89 4.21
CA PHE A 199 9.28 8.58 2.86
C PHE A 199 9.15 7.07 2.69
N VAL A 200 7.96 6.61 2.32
CA VAL A 200 7.69 5.20 2.01
C VAL A 200 7.71 5.02 0.51
N ILE A 201 8.82 4.51 0.00
CA ILE A 201 8.99 4.25 -1.43
C ILE A 201 8.14 3.04 -1.80
N THR A 202 7.17 3.25 -2.67
CA THR A 202 6.14 2.27 -3.00
C THR A 202 5.94 2.11 -4.50
N GLY A 203 5.36 0.98 -4.87
CA GLY A 203 4.98 0.62 -6.22
C GLY A 203 4.11 -0.63 -6.20
N ILE A 204 3.61 -1.03 -7.33
CA ILE A 204 2.88 -2.29 -7.50
C ILE A 204 3.85 -3.48 -7.38
N HIS A 205 5.03 -3.33 -7.92
CA HIS A 205 6.15 -4.27 -7.80
C HIS A 205 7.43 -3.45 -7.72
N VAL A 206 7.63 -2.76 -6.60
CA VAL A 206 8.67 -1.73 -6.42
C VAL A 206 10.07 -2.22 -6.78
N THR A 207 10.38 -3.50 -6.55
CA THR A 207 11.66 -4.12 -6.91
C THR A 207 11.89 -4.28 -8.43
N SER A 208 10.88 -3.93 -9.25
CA SER A 208 11.03 -3.82 -10.71
C SER A 208 11.32 -2.40 -11.17
N TYR A 209 11.46 -1.44 -10.25
CA TYR A 209 11.84 -0.08 -10.60
C TYR A 209 13.13 -0.06 -11.43
N GLY A 210 13.13 0.71 -12.50
CA GLY A 210 14.24 0.93 -13.39
C GLY A 210 14.39 -0.09 -14.51
N LYS A 211 13.72 -1.26 -14.48
CA LYS A 211 13.83 -2.28 -15.52
C LYS A 211 13.46 -1.83 -16.93
N ASP A 212 12.66 -0.80 -17.03
CA ASP A 212 12.21 -0.14 -18.25
C ASP A 212 12.96 1.16 -18.55
N LEU A 213 13.83 1.63 -17.63
CA LEU A 213 14.62 2.84 -17.76
C LEU A 213 16.11 2.59 -18.14
N GLY A 214 16.51 1.34 -18.33
CA GLY A 214 17.90 0.96 -18.67
C GLY A 214 18.72 0.60 -17.43
N ASP A 215 19.78 1.39 -17.13
CA ASP A 215 20.80 1.03 -16.14
C ASP A 215 20.51 1.49 -14.69
N VAL A 216 19.29 1.98 -14.41
CA VAL A 216 18.89 2.46 -13.09
C VAL A 216 18.16 1.38 -12.32
N THR A 217 18.47 1.21 -11.04
CA THR A 217 17.83 0.25 -10.15
C THR A 217 17.16 0.91 -8.95
N LEU A 218 16.32 0.16 -8.21
CA LEU A 218 15.71 0.66 -6.99
C LEU A 218 16.76 1.10 -5.96
N ILE A 219 17.86 0.35 -5.80
CA ILE A 219 18.88 0.70 -4.81
C ILE A 219 19.62 1.98 -5.17
N ASP A 220 19.82 2.27 -6.46
CA ASP A 220 20.43 3.53 -6.91
C ASP A 220 19.51 4.71 -6.57
N LEU A 221 18.20 4.57 -6.79
CA LEU A 221 17.22 5.59 -6.38
C LEU A 221 17.24 5.83 -4.87
N LEU A 222 17.34 4.77 -4.05
CA LEU A 222 17.37 4.90 -2.59
C LEU A 222 18.63 5.63 -2.11
N GLU A 223 19.79 5.38 -2.73
CA GLU A 223 21.03 6.09 -2.43
C GLU A 223 20.93 7.58 -2.75
N GLU A 224 20.32 7.94 -3.89
CA GLU A 224 20.12 9.35 -4.23
C GLU A 224 19.13 10.04 -3.26
N ILE A 225 18.04 9.36 -2.88
CA ILE A 225 17.11 9.88 -1.85
C ILE A 225 17.82 10.07 -0.50
N ALA A 226 18.69 9.14 -0.11
CA ALA A 226 19.43 9.20 1.15
C ALA A 226 20.44 10.36 1.22
N LYS A 227 20.83 10.96 0.08
CA LYS A 227 21.70 12.15 0.03
C LYS A 227 20.95 13.43 0.36
N ILE A 228 19.62 13.45 0.36
CA ILE A 228 18.82 14.64 0.72
C ILE A 228 18.87 14.80 2.25
N PRO A 229 19.47 15.88 2.80
CA PRO A 229 19.76 15.98 4.25
C PRO A 229 18.52 15.98 5.15
N GLU A 230 17.39 16.45 4.64
CA GLU A 230 16.11 16.53 5.35
C GLU A 230 15.39 15.17 5.42
N VAL A 231 15.74 14.21 4.56
CA VAL A 231 15.20 12.86 4.58
C VAL A 231 15.79 12.09 5.76
N LYS A 232 15.01 11.94 6.82
CA LYS A 232 15.43 11.24 8.04
C LYS A 232 15.13 9.75 8.02
N ARG A 233 14.10 9.34 7.27
CA ARG A 233 13.66 7.95 7.20
C ARG A 233 13.23 7.56 5.79
N ILE A 234 13.77 6.45 5.31
CA ILE A 234 13.38 5.79 4.05
C ILE A 234 12.84 4.41 4.39
N ARG A 235 11.62 4.14 3.99
CA ARG A 235 10.96 2.86 4.17
C ARG A 235 10.55 2.28 2.82
N LEU A 236 10.61 0.96 2.68
CA LEU A 236 10.21 0.29 1.46
C LEU A 236 8.80 -0.31 1.56
N GLY A 237 8.10 -0.34 0.44
CA GLY A 237 6.92 -1.16 0.25
C GLY A 237 7.26 -2.65 0.18
N SER A 238 6.35 -3.46 -0.36
CA SER A 238 6.53 -4.91 -0.46
C SER A 238 7.68 -5.28 -1.40
N LEU A 239 8.56 -6.18 -0.93
CA LEU A 239 9.76 -6.60 -1.62
C LEU A 239 9.62 -8.04 -2.15
N GLU A 240 9.99 -8.24 -3.40
CA GLU A 240 10.24 -9.58 -3.91
C GLU A 240 11.58 -10.11 -3.36
N PRO A 241 11.65 -11.40 -3.00
CA PRO A 241 12.86 -11.99 -2.41
C PRO A 241 14.12 -11.82 -3.26
N GLY A 242 13.98 -11.74 -4.59
CA GLY A 242 15.10 -11.53 -5.51
C GLY A 242 15.83 -10.19 -5.35
N PHE A 243 15.20 -9.19 -4.70
CA PHE A 243 15.85 -7.92 -4.37
C PHE A 243 16.89 -8.06 -3.25
N ILE A 244 16.70 -9.03 -2.36
CA ILE A 244 17.59 -9.26 -1.21
C ILE A 244 18.83 -10.02 -1.69
N THR A 245 19.87 -9.28 -2.04
CA THR A 245 21.20 -9.78 -2.41
C THR A 245 22.24 -9.22 -1.43
N LYS A 246 23.44 -9.81 -1.43
CA LYS A 246 24.54 -9.28 -0.62
C LYS A 246 24.81 -7.80 -0.95
N ASP A 247 24.87 -7.47 -2.23
CA ASP A 247 25.11 -6.08 -2.69
C ASP A 247 24.04 -5.13 -2.17
N THR A 248 22.75 -5.45 -2.35
CA THR A 248 21.67 -4.58 -1.87
C THR A 248 21.67 -4.41 -0.35
N LEU A 249 21.98 -5.47 0.41
CA LEU A 249 22.07 -5.38 1.87
C LEU A 249 23.28 -4.58 2.33
N ASP A 250 24.45 -4.77 1.70
CA ASP A 250 25.68 -4.01 1.97
C ASP A 250 25.46 -2.50 1.72
N ARG A 251 24.68 -2.13 0.68
CA ARG A 251 24.34 -0.75 0.34
C ARG A 251 23.30 -0.17 1.30
N LEU A 252 22.19 -0.90 1.57
CA LEU A 252 21.15 -0.48 2.50
C LEU A 252 21.68 -0.26 3.93
N SER A 253 22.58 -1.14 4.40
CA SER A 253 23.13 -1.04 5.76
C SER A 253 24.01 0.19 6.00
N LYS A 254 24.49 0.84 4.94
CA LYS A 254 25.26 2.09 4.99
C LYS A 254 24.40 3.35 5.03
N MET A 255 23.09 3.22 4.73
CA MET A 255 22.16 4.34 4.72
C MET A 255 21.58 4.55 6.14
N GLU A 256 22.02 5.57 6.86
CA GLU A 256 21.49 5.88 8.21
C GLU A 256 19.98 6.16 8.22
N SER A 257 19.46 6.73 7.12
CA SER A 257 18.03 7.01 6.96
C SER A 257 17.20 5.76 6.66
N PHE A 258 17.80 4.62 6.29
CA PHE A 258 17.06 3.41 5.98
C PHE A 258 16.39 2.81 7.24
N CYS A 259 15.14 2.44 7.10
CA CYS A 259 14.38 1.77 8.16
C CYS A 259 14.50 0.25 7.98
N PRO A 260 15.09 -0.52 8.92
CA PRO A 260 15.28 -1.95 8.81
C PRO A 260 13.95 -2.72 9.02
N HIS A 261 12.98 -2.43 8.19
CA HIS A 261 11.68 -3.08 8.10
C HIS A 261 11.51 -3.64 6.69
N PHE A 262 11.51 -4.96 6.56
CA PHE A 262 11.45 -5.68 5.28
C PHE A 262 10.13 -6.43 5.17
N HIS A 263 9.25 -5.95 4.30
CA HIS A 263 8.02 -6.66 3.99
C HIS A 263 8.24 -7.56 2.77
N LEU A 264 8.40 -8.87 3.02
CA LEU A 264 8.71 -9.85 1.97
C LEU A 264 7.42 -10.45 1.40
N SER A 265 7.30 -10.50 0.06
CA SER A 265 6.13 -11.06 -0.63
C SER A 265 6.18 -12.59 -0.68
N LEU A 266 6.06 -13.28 0.47
CA LEU A 266 6.21 -14.74 0.56
C LEU A 266 5.01 -15.50 -0.02
N GLN A 267 3.79 -15.17 0.38
CA GLN A 267 2.51 -15.73 -0.04
C GLN A 267 2.19 -17.15 0.48
N SER A 268 3.15 -18.08 0.55
CA SER A 268 3.01 -19.43 1.11
C SER A 268 4.37 -19.96 1.59
N GLY A 269 4.38 -20.80 2.61
CA GLY A 269 5.56 -21.50 3.10
C GLY A 269 5.67 -22.95 2.60
N CYS A 270 5.00 -23.28 1.49
CA CYS A 270 5.06 -24.59 0.86
C CYS A 270 5.41 -24.46 -0.62
N ASP A 271 6.47 -25.14 -1.08
CA ASP A 271 6.99 -25.00 -2.44
C ASP A 271 6.01 -25.46 -3.52
N SER A 272 5.21 -26.50 -3.26
CA SER A 272 4.17 -26.96 -4.20
C SER A 272 3.08 -25.90 -4.41
N VAL A 273 2.70 -25.18 -3.35
CA VAL A 273 1.74 -24.06 -3.40
C VAL A 273 2.36 -22.87 -4.12
N LEU A 274 3.59 -22.48 -3.80
CA LEU A 274 4.33 -21.41 -4.47
C LEU A 274 4.43 -21.66 -5.99
N LYS A 275 4.71 -22.89 -6.40
CA LYS A 275 4.73 -23.28 -7.81
C LYS A 275 3.37 -23.11 -8.49
N ARG A 276 2.26 -23.52 -7.83
CA ARG A 276 0.91 -23.30 -8.34
C ARG A 276 0.53 -21.82 -8.39
N MET A 277 1.05 -21.01 -7.47
CA MET A 277 0.92 -19.56 -7.45
C MET A 277 1.74 -18.86 -8.54
N ASN A 278 2.57 -19.60 -9.30
CA ASN A 278 3.53 -19.09 -10.29
C ASN A 278 4.59 -18.16 -9.66
N ARG A 279 5.03 -18.48 -8.41
CA ARG A 279 6.13 -17.76 -7.77
C ARG A 279 7.48 -18.28 -8.29
N LYS A 280 8.50 -17.41 -8.29
CA LYS A 280 9.83 -17.70 -8.89
C LYS A 280 10.92 -17.94 -7.85
N TYR A 281 10.54 -18.26 -6.64
CA TYR A 281 11.41 -18.56 -5.50
C TYR A 281 10.83 -19.75 -4.71
N THR A 282 11.66 -20.34 -3.89
CA THR A 282 11.37 -21.45 -3.00
C THR A 282 11.40 -21.00 -1.54
N THR A 283 10.92 -21.86 -0.65
CA THR A 283 11.04 -21.67 0.81
C THR A 283 12.49 -21.57 1.25
N GLN A 284 13.40 -22.32 0.59
CA GLN A 284 14.83 -22.26 0.85
C GLN A 284 15.42 -20.87 0.51
N ASP A 285 15.03 -20.29 -0.64
CA ASP A 285 15.45 -18.92 -0.99
C ASP A 285 15.03 -17.92 0.10
N ILE A 286 13.78 -18.01 0.59
CA ILE A 286 13.27 -17.13 1.65
C ILE A 286 14.08 -17.29 2.95
N ARG A 287 14.37 -18.53 3.34
CA ARG A 287 15.18 -18.83 4.53
C ARG A 287 16.54 -18.15 4.47
N GLU A 288 17.20 -18.28 3.32
CA GLU A 288 18.50 -17.65 3.07
C GLU A 288 18.41 -16.11 3.10
N LYS A 289 17.35 -15.51 2.51
CA LYS A 289 17.14 -14.06 2.54
C LYS A 289 16.88 -13.55 3.95
N CYS A 290 16.03 -14.21 4.72
CA CYS A 290 15.77 -13.84 6.11
C CYS A 290 17.05 -13.91 6.97
N LYS A 291 17.88 -14.94 6.78
CA LYS A 291 19.18 -15.08 7.43
C LYS A 291 20.11 -13.92 7.04
N ALA A 292 20.28 -13.65 5.76
CA ALA A 292 21.14 -12.58 5.25
C ALA A 292 20.71 -11.19 5.79
N ILE A 293 19.43 -10.89 5.86
CA ILE A 293 18.95 -9.63 6.44
C ILE A 293 19.37 -9.53 7.92
N ARG A 294 19.22 -10.61 8.71
CA ARG A 294 19.59 -10.61 10.14
C ARG A 294 21.10 -10.53 10.38
N GLU A 295 21.90 -10.93 9.42
CA GLU A 295 23.36 -10.76 9.47
C GLU A 295 23.81 -9.32 9.23
N HIS A 296 23.02 -8.52 8.46
CA HIS A 296 23.35 -7.14 8.11
C HIS A 296 22.71 -6.11 9.04
N PHE A 297 21.58 -6.43 9.67
CA PHE A 297 20.83 -5.49 10.51
C PHE A 297 20.57 -6.06 11.89
N GLN A 298 20.75 -5.22 12.90
CA GLN A 298 20.42 -5.57 14.27
C GLN A 298 18.91 -5.46 14.49
N TYR A 299 18.26 -6.57 14.84
CA TYR A 299 16.80 -6.65 15.08
C TYR A 299 15.93 -6.12 13.91
N PRO A 300 16.15 -6.52 12.65
CA PRO A 300 15.29 -6.08 11.57
C PRO A 300 13.88 -6.64 11.73
N ALA A 301 12.86 -5.82 11.45
CA ALA A 301 11.49 -6.29 11.38
C ALA A 301 11.24 -6.98 10.05
N LEU A 302 10.93 -8.27 10.07
CA LEU A 302 10.56 -9.05 8.90
C LEU A 302 9.05 -9.29 8.93
N THR A 303 8.35 -8.81 7.91
CA THR A 303 6.90 -8.97 7.78
C THR A 303 6.56 -9.60 6.44
N THR A 304 5.35 -10.17 6.31
CA THR A 304 4.96 -10.82 5.05
C THR A 304 3.45 -10.85 4.85
N ASP A 305 3.03 -11.06 3.59
CA ASP A 305 1.69 -11.48 3.22
C ASP A 305 1.64 -13.00 3.05
N ILE A 306 0.57 -13.63 3.58
CA ILE A 306 0.28 -15.08 3.42
C ILE A 306 -1.14 -15.27 2.93
N ILE A 307 -1.31 -16.10 1.90
CA ILE A 307 -2.61 -16.51 1.37
C ILE A 307 -2.91 -17.93 1.81
N VAL A 308 -4.01 -18.12 2.55
CA VAL A 308 -4.49 -19.44 2.97
C VAL A 308 -5.68 -19.90 2.12
N GLY A 309 -5.78 -21.21 1.90
CA GLY A 309 -6.86 -21.81 1.11
C GLY A 309 -6.74 -21.50 -0.37
N PHE A 310 -5.52 -21.46 -0.88
CA PHE A 310 -5.25 -21.42 -2.32
C PHE A 310 -5.82 -22.68 -2.99
N PRO A 311 -6.32 -22.65 -4.25
CA PRO A 311 -6.89 -23.82 -4.91
C PRO A 311 -5.98 -25.06 -4.83
N GLY A 312 -6.56 -26.17 -4.37
CA GLY A 312 -5.86 -27.42 -4.18
C GLY A 312 -4.93 -27.50 -2.97
N GLU A 313 -4.87 -26.48 -2.10
CA GLU A 313 -4.04 -26.51 -0.89
C GLU A 313 -4.55 -27.59 0.08
N THR A 314 -3.74 -28.63 0.34
CA THR A 314 -4.07 -29.71 1.26
C THR A 314 -3.83 -29.31 2.73
N GLU A 315 -4.19 -30.17 3.69
CA GLU A 315 -3.90 -29.92 5.11
C GLU A 315 -2.39 -30.07 5.39
N GLU A 316 -1.73 -31.02 4.70
CA GLU A 316 -0.27 -31.24 4.79
C GLU A 316 0.49 -30.01 4.28
N GLU A 317 0.09 -29.44 3.14
CA GLU A 317 0.69 -28.23 2.57
C GLU A 317 0.48 -27.00 3.48
N PHE A 318 -0.70 -26.89 4.11
CA PHE A 318 -0.93 -25.84 5.10
C PHE A 318 -0.07 -26.04 6.35
N GLU A 319 0.08 -27.27 6.84
CA GLU A 319 0.94 -27.56 8.00
C GLU A 319 2.43 -27.33 7.68
N GLU A 320 2.88 -27.61 6.45
CA GLU A 320 4.21 -27.26 5.97
C GLU A 320 4.40 -25.74 6.02
N THR A 321 3.43 -24.95 5.51
CA THR A 321 3.45 -23.49 5.59
C THR A 321 3.52 -23.02 7.04
N ARG A 322 2.71 -23.60 7.94
CA ARG A 322 2.70 -23.22 9.35
C ARG A 322 4.06 -23.44 10.03
N LYS A 323 4.67 -24.61 9.81
CA LYS A 323 5.99 -24.95 10.36
C LYS A 323 7.09 -24.04 9.81
N PHE A 324 7.05 -23.76 8.52
CA PHE A 324 8.00 -22.85 7.89
C PHE A 324 7.91 -21.43 8.47
N LEU A 325 6.69 -20.91 8.67
CA LEU A 325 6.47 -19.58 9.27
C LEU A 325 6.95 -19.51 10.73
N GLU A 326 6.79 -20.60 11.49
CA GLU A 326 7.32 -20.71 12.85
C GLU A 326 8.87 -20.70 12.85
N GLU A 327 9.50 -21.41 11.90
CA GLU A 327 10.95 -21.50 11.75
C GLU A 327 11.59 -20.14 11.40
N ILE A 328 11.02 -19.39 10.45
CA ILE A 328 11.64 -18.15 9.96
C ILE A 328 11.46 -16.95 10.89
N ASP A 329 10.71 -17.07 11.98
CA ASP A 329 10.58 -16.07 13.07
C ASP A 329 10.31 -14.65 12.53
N LEU A 330 9.17 -14.45 11.89
CA LEU A 330 8.75 -13.15 11.37
C LEU A 330 8.16 -12.27 12.50
N TYR A 331 8.30 -10.95 12.36
CA TYR A 331 7.66 -9.99 13.26
C TYR A 331 6.13 -10.01 13.13
N GLU A 332 5.63 -9.90 11.90
CA GLU A 332 4.19 -9.81 11.61
C GLU A 332 3.82 -10.48 10.30
N MET A 333 2.63 -11.06 10.25
CA MET A 333 2.06 -11.67 9.04
C MET A 333 0.68 -11.12 8.74
N HIS A 334 0.48 -10.64 7.53
CA HIS A 334 -0.84 -10.26 7.00
C HIS A 334 -1.45 -11.49 6.33
N VAL A 335 -2.45 -12.09 6.98
CA VAL A 335 -3.05 -13.35 6.53
C VAL A 335 -4.31 -13.09 5.73
N PHE A 336 -4.30 -13.47 4.46
CA PHE A 336 -5.40 -13.34 3.53
C PHE A 336 -6.03 -14.70 3.21
N LYS A 337 -7.35 -14.77 3.20
CA LYS A 337 -8.07 -15.90 2.60
C LYS A 337 -8.04 -15.73 1.09
N TYR A 338 -7.68 -16.78 0.34
CA TYR A 338 -7.76 -16.73 -1.11
C TYR A 338 -9.13 -16.25 -1.57
N SER A 339 -9.14 -15.25 -2.41
CA SER A 339 -10.32 -14.62 -3.01
C SER A 339 -10.32 -14.85 -4.52
N ILE A 340 -11.34 -15.51 -5.04
CA ILE A 340 -11.45 -15.80 -6.47
C ILE A 340 -11.54 -14.50 -7.27
N ARG A 341 -10.63 -14.33 -8.24
CA ARG A 341 -10.62 -13.18 -9.14
C ARG A 341 -10.91 -13.64 -10.56
N LYS A 342 -12.08 -13.25 -11.10
CA LYS A 342 -12.45 -13.56 -12.50
C LYS A 342 -11.34 -13.13 -13.47
N GLY A 343 -10.99 -13.98 -14.41
CA GLY A 343 -9.93 -13.73 -15.40
C GLY A 343 -8.52 -14.12 -14.93
N THR A 344 -8.35 -14.61 -13.69
CA THR A 344 -7.06 -15.15 -13.22
C THR A 344 -7.01 -16.67 -13.36
N LYS A 345 -5.81 -17.24 -13.60
CA LYS A 345 -5.64 -18.70 -13.71
C LYS A 345 -6.15 -19.46 -12.49
N ALA A 346 -5.94 -18.93 -11.29
CA ALA A 346 -6.35 -19.58 -10.04
C ALA A 346 -7.88 -19.64 -9.88
N ALA A 347 -8.64 -18.78 -10.55
CA ALA A 347 -10.11 -18.86 -10.53
C ALA A 347 -10.63 -20.17 -11.15
N ASP A 348 -9.93 -20.71 -12.13
CA ASP A 348 -10.31 -21.93 -12.86
C ASP A 348 -9.70 -23.22 -12.26
N MET A 349 -8.74 -23.09 -11.35
CA MET A 349 -8.09 -24.22 -10.67
C MET A 349 -9.07 -24.98 -9.75
N LYS A 350 -8.94 -26.29 -9.70
CA LYS A 350 -9.77 -27.19 -8.86
C LYS A 350 -8.87 -28.07 -7.97
N PRO A 351 -9.31 -28.43 -6.79
CA PRO A 351 -10.54 -28.00 -6.11
C PRO A 351 -10.40 -26.60 -5.51
N GLN A 352 -11.49 -25.83 -5.49
CA GLN A 352 -11.58 -24.61 -4.69
C GLN A 352 -11.77 -24.96 -3.20
N ILE A 353 -11.08 -24.27 -2.31
CA ILE A 353 -11.14 -24.57 -0.88
C ILE A 353 -12.36 -23.89 -0.24
N ASN A 354 -13.04 -24.62 0.64
CA ASN A 354 -14.20 -24.12 1.37
C ASN A 354 -13.84 -22.96 2.31
N ASP A 355 -14.72 -21.98 2.44
CA ASP A 355 -14.50 -20.77 3.24
C ASP A 355 -14.34 -21.06 4.74
N GLN A 356 -14.94 -22.15 5.26
CA GLN A 356 -14.75 -22.59 6.64
C GLN A 356 -13.31 -23.06 6.88
N ILE A 357 -12.74 -23.82 5.94
CA ILE A 357 -11.33 -24.26 5.98
C ILE A 357 -10.41 -23.03 5.91
N LYS A 358 -10.64 -22.11 4.97
CA LYS A 358 -9.89 -20.85 4.89
C LYS A 358 -9.95 -20.07 6.20
N ALA A 359 -11.13 -19.99 6.84
CA ALA A 359 -11.29 -19.29 8.11
C ALA A 359 -10.49 -19.97 9.24
N LYS A 360 -10.55 -21.31 9.33
CA LYS A 360 -9.78 -22.09 10.30
C LYS A 360 -8.28 -21.84 10.14
N ARG A 361 -7.75 -21.98 8.91
CA ARG A 361 -6.33 -21.75 8.60
C ARG A 361 -5.91 -20.33 8.90
N SER A 362 -6.70 -19.32 8.48
CA SER A 362 -6.45 -17.92 8.77
C SER A 362 -6.34 -17.65 10.28
N ASN A 363 -7.27 -18.20 11.09
CA ASN A 363 -7.26 -18.01 12.54
C ASN A 363 -6.01 -18.62 13.21
N VAL A 364 -5.50 -19.75 12.71
CA VAL A 364 -4.25 -20.37 13.20
C VAL A 364 -3.09 -19.42 12.97
N LEU A 365 -2.91 -18.91 11.73
CA LEU A 365 -1.79 -18.03 11.41
C LEU A 365 -1.91 -16.63 12.05
N LEU A 366 -3.12 -16.09 12.23
CA LEU A 366 -3.32 -14.83 12.94
C LEU A 366 -2.93 -14.92 14.43
N LYS A 367 -3.20 -16.07 15.08
CA LYS A 367 -2.73 -16.31 16.46
C LYS A 367 -1.21 -16.39 16.52
N MET A 368 -0.59 -17.10 15.58
CA MET A 368 0.87 -17.17 15.45
C MET A 368 1.48 -15.79 15.24
N SER A 369 0.92 -14.99 14.32
CA SER A 369 1.39 -13.63 14.05
C SER A 369 1.39 -12.75 15.31
N LYS A 370 0.32 -12.80 16.11
CA LYS A 370 0.25 -12.07 17.39
C LYS A 370 1.31 -12.53 18.39
N GLN A 371 1.60 -13.82 18.43
CA GLN A 371 2.64 -14.36 19.30
C GLN A 371 4.03 -13.87 18.86
N HIS A 372 4.34 -13.98 17.58
CA HIS A 372 5.61 -13.48 17.01
C HIS A 372 5.79 -11.97 17.22
N GLN A 373 4.72 -11.19 17.02
CA GLN A 373 4.75 -9.76 17.31
C GLN A 373 5.16 -9.47 18.76
N LYS A 374 4.51 -10.13 19.71
CA LYS A 374 4.81 -9.98 21.14
C LYS A 374 6.25 -10.41 21.47
N GLU A 375 6.72 -11.49 20.88
CA GLU A 375 8.11 -11.98 21.09
C GLU A 375 9.14 -11.01 20.53
N PHE A 376 8.91 -10.48 19.33
CA PHE A 376 9.79 -9.48 18.72
C PHE A 376 9.85 -8.20 19.54
N GLU A 377 8.71 -7.67 19.98
CA GLU A 377 8.62 -6.48 20.81
C GLU A 377 9.25 -6.71 22.19
N THR A 378 9.06 -7.89 22.80
CA THR A 378 9.67 -8.27 24.08
C THR A 378 11.20 -8.25 24.02
N LYS A 379 11.80 -8.74 22.93
CA LYS A 379 13.25 -8.71 22.69
C LYS A 379 13.82 -7.27 22.65
N GLN A 380 12.99 -6.25 22.44
CA GLN A 380 13.42 -4.86 22.33
C GLN A 380 13.08 -4.00 23.57
N LEU A 381 12.39 -4.56 24.56
CA LEU A 381 12.14 -3.84 25.83
C LEU A 381 13.45 -3.47 26.52
N GLY A 382 13.49 -2.26 27.08
CA GLY A 382 14.68 -1.68 27.69
C GLY A 382 15.64 -1.00 26.72
N MET A 383 15.50 -1.20 25.41
CA MET A 383 16.32 -0.51 24.39
C MET A 383 15.86 0.92 24.20
N VAL A 384 16.81 1.78 23.83
CA VAL A 384 16.54 3.15 23.36
C VAL A 384 16.35 3.12 21.85
N LYS A 385 15.22 3.64 21.39
CA LYS A 385 14.85 3.69 19.96
C LYS A 385 14.46 5.11 19.56
N GLU A 386 14.67 5.44 18.29
CA GLU A 386 14.10 6.64 17.66
C GLU A 386 12.68 6.36 17.23
N VAL A 387 11.75 7.23 17.62
CA VAL A 387 10.34 7.17 17.24
C VAL A 387 9.96 8.44 16.50
N LEU A 388 9.41 8.31 15.32
CA LEU A 388 8.70 9.41 14.65
C LEU A 388 7.29 9.46 15.22
N ILE A 389 6.98 10.54 15.91
CA ILE A 389 5.66 10.78 16.49
C ILE A 389 4.70 11.27 15.40
N GLU A 390 3.56 10.63 15.26
CA GLU A 390 2.64 10.83 14.16
C GLU A 390 1.41 11.65 14.58
N GLU A 391 0.76 11.25 15.67
CA GLU A 391 -0.49 11.87 16.10
C GLU A 391 -0.70 11.75 17.61
N LYS A 392 -1.66 12.50 18.12
CA LYS A 392 -2.18 12.30 19.48
C LYS A 392 -2.97 11.01 19.55
N MET A 393 -2.86 10.30 20.66
CA MET A 393 -3.61 9.07 20.88
C MET A 393 -5.07 9.41 21.15
N HIS A 394 -5.97 8.86 20.34
CA HIS A 394 -7.41 9.12 20.48
C HIS A 394 -7.91 8.68 21.88
N GLY A 395 -8.58 9.58 22.59
CA GLY A 395 -9.18 9.31 23.90
C GLY A 395 -8.19 9.23 25.08
N LYS A 396 -6.91 9.59 24.88
CA LYS A 396 -5.92 9.71 25.97
C LYS A 396 -5.19 11.05 25.89
N ASP A 397 -5.47 11.94 26.83
CA ASP A 397 -4.83 13.25 26.90
C ASP A 397 -3.32 13.09 27.15
N HIS A 398 -2.51 13.94 26.51
CA HIS A 398 -1.06 13.96 26.60
C HIS A 398 -0.33 12.67 26.12
N TYR A 399 -1.04 11.72 25.52
CA TYR A 399 -0.41 10.58 24.87
C TYR A 399 -0.29 10.78 23.37
N TYR A 400 0.88 10.42 22.85
CA TYR A 400 1.22 10.49 21.43
C TYR A 400 1.55 9.09 20.93
N THR A 401 1.30 8.85 19.64
CA THR A 401 1.65 7.58 18.99
C THR A 401 2.61 7.82 17.84
N GLY A 402 3.46 6.83 17.58
CA GLY A 402 4.40 6.87 16.48
C GLY A 402 5.04 5.50 16.26
N HIS A 403 5.99 5.43 15.33
CA HIS A 403 6.68 4.18 15.01
C HIS A 403 8.19 4.31 15.11
N THR A 404 8.83 3.22 15.54
CA THR A 404 10.29 3.09 15.43
C THR A 404 10.71 2.85 13.98
N LYS A 405 12.03 2.82 13.70
CA LYS A 405 12.54 2.43 12.37
C LYS A 405 12.12 1.01 11.98
N GLU A 406 12.02 0.10 12.96
CA GLU A 406 11.58 -1.29 12.78
C GLU A 406 10.04 -1.43 12.73
N TYR A 407 9.31 -0.33 12.75
CA TYR A 407 7.84 -0.26 12.68
C TYR A 407 7.10 -0.73 13.93
N ILE A 408 7.77 -0.75 15.10
CA ILE A 408 7.09 -0.97 16.39
C ILE A 408 6.23 0.25 16.70
N LYS A 409 4.97 0.00 17.04
CA LYS A 409 4.00 1.03 17.39
C LYS A 409 4.18 1.44 18.86
N VAL A 410 4.49 2.71 19.10
CA VAL A 410 4.85 3.24 20.41
C VAL A 410 3.78 4.20 20.91
N ALA A 411 3.48 4.14 22.22
CA ALA A 411 2.74 5.16 22.95
C ALA A 411 3.68 5.90 23.90
N LEU A 412 3.66 7.24 23.88
CA LEU A 412 4.52 8.12 24.66
C LEU A 412 3.71 9.20 25.35
N TYR A 413 3.91 9.40 26.66
CA TYR A 413 3.34 10.54 27.38
C TYR A 413 4.23 11.78 27.23
N SER A 414 3.62 12.94 26.94
CA SER A 414 4.29 14.23 26.93
C SER A 414 3.29 15.37 27.19
N GLU A 415 3.69 16.34 27.99
CA GLU A 415 2.93 17.59 28.16
C GLU A 415 3.13 18.55 26.98
N GLU A 416 4.26 18.42 26.29
CA GLU A 416 4.57 19.22 25.11
C GLU A 416 4.08 18.54 23.81
N PRO A 417 3.71 19.34 22.78
CA PRO A 417 3.37 18.81 21.46
C PRO A 417 4.58 18.09 20.82
N LEU A 418 4.35 16.84 20.38
CA LEU A 418 5.39 16.00 19.78
C LEU A 418 5.11 15.62 18.32
N GLU A 419 3.97 15.99 17.74
CA GLU A 419 3.61 15.63 16.38
C GLU A 419 4.72 16.03 15.39
N ASN A 420 5.03 15.13 14.49
CA ASN A 420 6.10 15.26 13.48
C ASN A 420 7.52 15.43 14.04
N LYS A 421 7.77 15.04 15.29
CA LYS A 421 9.11 15.02 15.88
C LYS A 421 9.66 13.61 15.93
N ILE A 422 10.98 13.48 15.68
CA ILE A 422 11.73 12.25 15.95
C ILE A 422 12.33 12.38 17.35
N VAL A 423 11.93 11.50 18.24
CA VAL A 423 12.36 11.48 19.65
C VAL A 423 13.04 10.17 20.00
N LYS A 424 14.06 10.22 20.86
CA LYS A 424 14.70 9.02 21.44
C LYS A 424 13.96 8.63 22.70
N VAL A 425 13.46 7.40 22.75
CA VAL A 425 12.67 6.88 23.86
C VAL A 425 13.15 5.50 24.27
N LYS A 426 12.98 5.15 25.55
CA LYS A 426 13.24 3.81 26.05
C LYS A 426 11.95 3.00 26.08
N LEU A 427 11.92 1.87 25.38
CA LEU A 427 10.77 0.96 25.36
C LEU A 427 10.61 0.28 26.74
N ARG A 428 9.39 0.30 27.30
CA ARG A 428 9.15 -0.15 28.68
C ARG A 428 8.28 -1.36 28.83
N GLN A 429 7.11 -1.33 28.19
CA GLN A 429 6.06 -2.34 28.41
C GLN A 429 5.19 -2.49 27.17
N ILE A 430 4.80 -3.72 26.87
CA ILE A 430 3.79 -4.00 25.84
C ILE A 430 2.41 -3.84 26.49
N LEU A 431 1.55 -3.02 25.87
CA LEU A 431 0.18 -2.77 26.29
C LEU A 431 -0.80 -3.73 25.59
N ASP A 432 -1.97 -3.93 26.20
CA ASP A 432 -3.01 -4.84 25.65
C ASP A 432 -3.61 -4.33 24.33
N ASP A 433 -3.53 -3.02 24.07
CA ASP A 433 -4.04 -2.36 22.85
C ASP A 433 -3.05 -2.40 21.66
N GLY A 434 -1.93 -3.14 21.81
CA GLY A 434 -0.94 -3.34 20.75
C GLY A 434 0.07 -2.22 20.58
N TYR A 435 0.20 -1.35 21.58
CA TYR A 435 1.28 -0.36 21.66
C TYR A 435 2.38 -0.83 22.61
N VAL A 436 3.60 -0.35 22.37
CA VAL A 436 4.68 -0.42 23.35
C VAL A 436 4.77 0.93 24.07
N LEU A 437 4.54 0.94 25.38
CA LEU A 437 4.73 2.14 26.21
C LEU A 437 6.21 2.49 26.25
N ALA A 438 6.53 3.76 26.06
CA ALA A 438 7.88 4.28 26.12
C ALA A 438 7.97 5.53 26.99
N GLU A 439 9.18 5.88 27.35
CA GLU A 439 9.52 7.11 28.08
C GLU A 439 10.76 7.76 27.47
N CYS A 440 10.89 9.10 27.59
CA CYS A 440 12.05 9.89 27.18
C CYS A 440 13.25 9.67 28.11
#